data_4356f53a9cb32ff48334e9b60f6aead3
#
_entry.id   4356f53a9cb32ff48334e9b60f6aead3
#
_cell.length_a   1.000
_cell.length_b   1.000
_cell.length_c   1.000
_cell.angle_alpha   90.00
_cell.angle_beta   90.00
_cell.angle_gamma   90.00
#
_symmetry.space_group_name_H-M   'P 1'
#
loop_
_entity.id
_entity.type
_entity.pdbx_description
1 polymer ?
#
loop_
_entity_poly.entity_id
_entity_poly.type
_entity_poly.pdbx_seq_one_letter_code
_entity_poly.pdbx_strand_id
1 'polypeptide(L)'
;MKLGDIGKWSGGKTPSMSVKEYWQKGTIPWISAKDMKQAILKDTEDHITEAALSGASMTLHPAGSIAIVTRSGILKHTFPVAYVPFATTVNQDIKILVTKEGISSSYVLQVLKSYGEYIRARTKKQGGTVDSLEFPKILDIAIPVPPLDVQNRIVNILDRFDKLCNDISSGLPAEITARQKQYEYYRDKLLTFEEL
;
A
#
# COMPACT_ATOMS: atom_id res chain seq x y z
N MET A 1 -18.32 -11.11 0.19
CA MET A 1 -18.84 -9.96 0.98
C MET A 1 -18.54 -8.68 0.19
N LYS A 2 -19.40 -7.65 0.22
CA LYS A 2 -19.08 -6.37 -0.42
C LYS A 2 -18.00 -5.62 0.36
N LEU A 3 -17.16 -4.83 -0.32
CA LEU A 3 -16.15 -3.98 0.32
C LEU A 3 -16.77 -2.99 1.32
N GLY A 4 -18.00 -2.54 1.09
CA GLY A 4 -18.72 -1.71 2.05
C GLY A 4 -19.04 -2.39 3.37
N ASP A 5 -19.11 -3.72 3.39
CA ASP A 5 -19.55 -4.51 4.55
C ASP A 5 -18.39 -5.05 5.41
N ILE A 6 -17.13 -4.90 4.97
CA ILE A 6 -15.97 -5.48 5.67
C ILE A 6 -15.46 -4.62 6.82
N GLY A 7 -15.97 -3.40 6.99
CA GLY A 7 -15.55 -2.49 8.05
C GLY A 7 -16.14 -1.09 7.88
N LYS A 8 -15.60 -0.16 8.64
CA LYS A 8 -16.00 1.26 8.58
C LYS A 8 -15.09 2.03 7.63
N TRP A 9 -15.69 2.59 6.60
CA TRP A 9 -15.00 3.47 5.67
C TRP A 9 -15.21 4.93 6.05
N SER A 10 -14.18 5.73 5.90
CA SER A 10 -14.22 7.18 6.13
C SER A 10 -13.26 7.89 5.19
N GLY A 11 -13.44 9.18 5.06
CA GLY A 11 -12.51 10.06 4.33
C GLY A 11 -11.89 11.07 5.28
N GLY A 12 -11.11 11.97 4.73
CA GLY A 12 -10.51 13.05 5.49
C GLY A 12 -10.72 14.42 4.84
N LYS A 13 -9.92 15.36 5.31
CA LYS A 13 -9.94 16.77 4.90
C LYS A 13 -8.51 17.29 4.81
N THR A 14 -8.35 18.43 4.16
CA THR A 14 -7.11 19.21 4.21
C THR A 14 -7.34 20.40 5.15
N PRO A 15 -6.60 20.51 6.25
CA PRO A 15 -6.63 21.72 7.07
C PRO A 15 -6.21 22.93 6.25
N SER A 16 -6.71 24.12 6.59
CA SER A 16 -6.36 25.34 5.86
C SER A 16 -4.84 25.56 5.87
N MET A 17 -4.25 25.67 4.69
CA MET A 17 -2.81 25.93 4.51
C MET A 17 -2.43 27.35 4.98
N SER A 18 -3.39 28.28 5.08
CA SER A 18 -3.15 29.63 5.57
C SER A 18 -2.97 29.70 7.09
N VAL A 19 -3.43 28.67 7.82
CA VAL A 19 -3.28 28.56 9.28
C VAL A 19 -2.00 27.81 9.59
N LYS A 20 -0.90 28.55 9.77
CA LYS A 20 0.43 27.97 10.01
C LYS A 20 0.49 27.06 11.24
N GLU A 21 -0.28 27.39 12.27
CA GLU A 21 -0.39 26.60 13.50
C GLU A 21 -0.84 25.13 13.23
N TYR A 22 -1.61 24.88 12.18
CA TYR A 22 -2.05 23.52 11.84
C TYR A 22 -0.95 22.63 11.30
N TRP A 23 0.15 23.22 10.78
CA TRP A 23 1.20 22.49 10.06
C TRP A 23 2.57 22.58 10.73
N GLN A 24 2.85 23.69 11.44
CA GLN A 24 4.16 23.90 12.05
C GLN A 24 4.35 23.00 13.26
N LYS A 25 5.43 22.21 13.24
CA LYS A 25 5.77 21.23 14.29
C LYS A 25 4.67 20.17 14.51
N GLY A 26 3.94 19.81 13.44
CA GLY A 26 2.98 18.74 13.47
C GLY A 26 3.63 17.41 13.84
N THR A 27 2.93 16.58 14.60
CA THR A 27 3.36 15.25 15.03
C THR A 27 2.38 14.17 14.59
N ILE A 28 1.22 14.56 14.07
CA ILE A 28 0.17 13.64 13.64
C ILE A 28 0.30 13.43 12.14
N PRO A 29 0.58 12.21 11.68
CA PRO A 29 0.72 11.92 10.25
C PRO A 29 -0.54 12.30 9.46
N TRP A 30 -0.34 12.93 8.31
CA TRP A 30 -1.41 13.32 7.39
C TRP A 30 -1.16 12.77 6.00
N ILE A 31 -1.89 11.71 5.66
CA ILE A 31 -1.71 10.98 4.40
C ILE A 31 -2.35 11.72 3.23
N SER A 32 -1.60 11.84 2.16
CA SER A 32 -2.04 12.28 0.84
C SER A 32 -1.62 11.29 -0.23
N ALA A 33 -2.00 11.51 -1.49
CA ALA A 33 -1.64 10.59 -2.57
C ALA A 33 -0.12 10.46 -2.80
N LYS A 34 0.69 11.44 -2.40
CA LYS A 34 2.15 11.41 -2.54
C LYS A 34 2.83 10.39 -1.62
N ASP A 35 2.19 10.07 -0.50
CA ASP A 35 2.70 9.10 0.49
C ASP A 35 2.43 7.65 0.06
N MET A 36 1.46 7.44 -0.83
CA MET A 36 0.93 6.13 -1.21
C MET A 36 1.81 5.35 -2.23
N LYS A 37 3.13 5.42 -2.06
CA LYS A 37 4.12 4.75 -2.93
C LYS A 37 4.48 3.34 -2.46
N GLN A 38 4.20 3.01 -1.22
CA GLN A 38 4.53 1.73 -0.59
C GLN A 38 3.27 1.06 -0.05
N ALA A 39 3.27 -0.28 -0.06
CA ALA A 39 2.15 -1.07 0.46
C ALA A 39 2.03 -1.02 2.01
N ILE A 40 3.10 -0.68 2.71
CA ILE A 40 3.12 -0.46 4.16
C ILE A 40 3.75 0.91 4.38
N LEU A 41 3.00 1.84 4.95
CA LEU A 41 3.52 3.17 5.25
C LEU A 41 4.41 3.11 6.49
N LYS A 42 5.51 3.86 6.46
CA LYS A 42 6.40 4.02 7.62
C LYS A 42 6.18 5.37 8.30
N ASP A 43 5.83 6.38 7.52
CA ASP A 43 5.56 7.75 7.92
C ASP A 43 4.89 8.49 6.75
N THR A 44 4.58 9.77 6.94
CA THR A 44 4.04 10.69 5.92
C THR A 44 4.98 11.88 5.71
N GLU A 45 4.93 12.49 4.53
CA GLU A 45 5.72 13.71 4.26
C GLU A 45 5.23 14.91 5.09
N ASP A 46 3.91 15.03 5.26
CA ASP A 46 3.29 16.10 6.04
C ASP A 46 2.70 15.57 7.35
N HIS A 47 2.80 16.40 8.38
CA HIS A 47 2.20 16.18 9.68
C HIS A 47 1.37 17.39 10.07
N ILE A 48 0.29 17.14 10.82
CA ILE A 48 -0.56 18.20 11.38
C ILE A 48 -0.44 18.23 12.91
N THR A 49 -0.89 19.32 13.49
CA THR A 49 -0.89 19.52 14.94
C THR A 49 -2.21 19.07 15.58
N GLU A 50 -2.22 18.94 16.91
CA GLU A 50 -3.46 18.74 17.69
C GLU A 50 -4.46 19.89 17.49
N ALA A 51 -3.97 21.14 17.29
CA ALA A 51 -4.81 22.27 16.95
C ALA A 51 -5.58 22.05 15.63
N ALA A 52 -4.96 21.38 14.65
CA ALA A 52 -5.64 21.05 13.40
C ALA A 52 -6.71 19.97 13.59
N LEU A 53 -6.51 18.98 14.49
CA LEU A 53 -7.53 17.97 14.78
C LEU A 53 -8.84 18.61 15.23
N SER A 54 -8.76 19.51 16.21
CA SER A 54 -9.93 20.21 16.77
C SER A 54 -10.42 21.31 15.83
N GLY A 55 -9.54 22.22 15.42
CA GLY A 55 -9.90 23.44 14.68
C GLY A 55 -10.38 23.18 13.25
N ALA A 56 -9.86 22.14 12.57
CA ALA A 56 -10.31 21.75 11.24
C ALA A 56 -11.26 20.54 11.25
N SER A 57 -11.71 20.08 12.42
CA SER A 57 -12.58 18.90 12.57
C SER A 57 -12.04 17.68 11.80
N MET A 58 -10.76 17.40 12.01
CA MET A 58 -10.10 16.26 11.40
C MET A 58 -10.48 14.96 12.13
N THR A 59 -10.48 13.85 11.41
CA THR A 59 -10.72 12.54 12.01
C THR A 59 -9.38 11.82 12.18
N LEU A 60 -9.04 11.44 13.40
CA LEU A 60 -7.90 10.56 13.68
C LEU A 60 -8.35 9.10 13.50
N HIS A 61 -7.69 8.40 12.58
CA HIS A 61 -7.93 6.99 12.29
C HIS A 61 -6.95 6.11 13.07
N PRO A 62 -7.37 4.94 13.56
CA PRO A 62 -6.51 4.07 14.35
C PRO A 62 -5.41 3.42 13.49
N ALA A 63 -4.33 3.01 14.15
CA ALA A 63 -3.34 2.11 13.60
C ALA A 63 -3.99 0.80 13.11
N GLY A 64 -3.41 0.17 12.08
CA GLY A 64 -3.95 -1.04 11.47
C GLY A 64 -5.01 -0.80 10.39
N SER A 65 -5.25 0.46 10.03
CA SER A 65 -6.17 0.85 8.96
C SER A 65 -5.60 0.57 7.56
N ILE A 66 -6.48 0.50 6.57
CA ILE A 66 -6.12 0.44 5.14
C ILE A 66 -6.49 1.76 4.46
N ALA A 67 -5.54 2.36 3.76
CA ALA A 67 -5.74 3.56 2.96
C ALA A 67 -5.84 3.22 1.47
N ILE A 68 -6.76 3.86 0.75
CA ILE A 68 -6.85 3.81 -0.72
C ILE A 68 -6.93 5.23 -1.30
N VAL A 69 -6.35 5.42 -2.48
CA VAL A 69 -6.50 6.66 -3.24
C VAL A 69 -7.77 6.59 -4.09
N THR A 70 -8.62 7.61 -3.97
CA THR A 70 -9.84 7.72 -4.79
C THR A 70 -9.82 8.87 -5.79
N ARG A 71 -8.87 9.82 -5.66
CA ARG A 71 -8.65 10.90 -6.63
C ARG A 71 -7.18 11.28 -6.68
N SER A 72 -6.53 11.09 -7.82
CA SER A 72 -5.16 11.53 -8.09
C SER A 72 -4.77 11.16 -9.52
N GLY A 73 -3.81 11.89 -10.13
CA GLY A 73 -3.21 11.51 -11.41
C GLY A 73 -2.55 10.13 -11.44
N ILE A 74 -2.14 9.59 -10.28
CA ILE A 74 -1.56 8.24 -10.17
C ILE A 74 -2.54 7.13 -10.56
N LEU A 75 -3.85 7.37 -10.42
CA LEU A 75 -4.93 6.45 -10.80
C LEU A 75 -4.97 6.16 -12.30
N LYS A 76 -4.26 6.94 -13.12
CA LYS A 76 -4.07 6.65 -14.53
C LYS A 76 -3.32 5.33 -14.74
N HIS A 77 -2.40 5.00 -13.85
CA HIS A 77 -1.47 3.88 -14.00
C HIS A 77 -1.70 2.76 -12.99
N THR A 78 -2.12 3.08 -11.76
CA THR A 78 -2.22 2.11 -10.66
C THR A 78 -3.36 2.45 -9.71
N PHE A 79 -3.73 1.50 -8.86
CA PHE A 79 -4.64 1.68 -7.73
C PHE A 79 -3.83 1.64 -6.43
N PRO A 80 -3.41 2.79 -5.87
CA PRO A 80 -2.63 2.81 -4.65
C PRO A 80 -3.45 2.37 -3.44
N VAL A 81 -2.93 1.39 -2.74
CA VAL A 81 -3.46 0.88 -1.47
C VAL A 81 -2.32 0.64 -0.50
N ALA A 82 -2.49 1.02 0.76
CA ALA A 82 -1.49 0.86 1.79
C ALA A 82 -2.09 0.46 3.15
N TYR A 83 -1.34 -0.35 3.88
CA TYR A 83 -1.53 -0.59 5.30
C TYR A 83 -0.86 0.53 6.10
N VAL A 84 -1.56 1.03 7.12
CA VAL A 84 -1.13 2.15 7.97
C VAL A 84 -0.94 1.64 9.40
N PRO A 85 0.31 1.39 9.84
CA PRO A 85 0.58 0.81 11.16
C PRO A 85 0.56 1.81 12.33
N PHE A 86 0.21 3.06 12.07
CA PHE A 86 0.14 4.14 13.06
C PHE A 86 -1.18 4.90 13.00
N ALA A 87 -1.51 5.63 14.06
CA ALA A 87 -2.68 6.53 14.05
C ALA A 87 -2.42 7.70 13.09
N THR A 88 -3.42 8.06 12.27
CA THR A 88 -3.23 8.99 11.16
C THR A 88 -4.47 9.80 10.85
N THR A 89 -4.27 10.90 10.13
CA THR A 89 -5.31 11.64 9.42
C THR A 89 -5.07 11.53 7.92
N VAL A 90 -6.07 11.87 7.11
CA VAL A 90 -5.96 11.78 5.65
C VAL A 90 -6.60 12.99 4.97
N ASN A 91 -6.20 13.26 3.72
CA ASN A 91 -6.87 14.28 2.91
C ASN A 91 -8.20 13.76 2.33
N GLN A 92 -8.91 14.60 1.58
CA GLN A 92 -10.20 14.28 0.95
C GLN A 92 -10.09 13.23 -0.17
N ASP A 93 -8.91 13.01 -0.74
CA ASP A 93 -8.66 12.15 -1.87
C ASP A 93 -8.35 10.69 -1.45
N ILE A 94 -8.16 10.50 -0.15
CA ILE A 94 -7.91 9.20 0.48
C ILE A 94 -9.17 8.71 1.19
N LYS A 95 -9.41 7.40 1.11
CA LYS A 95 -10.39 6.72 1.95
C LYS A 95 -9.68 5.72 2.85
N ILE A 96 -10.11 5.70 4.11
CA ILE A 96 -9.59 4.80 5.15
C ILE A 96 -10.65 3.76 5.48
N LEU A 97 -10.20 2.52 5.56
CA LEU A 97 -10.97 1.38 6.06
C LEU A 97 -10.41 0.96 7.42
N VAL A 98 -11.27 0.94 8.41
CA VAL A 98 -11.05 0.21 9.67
C VAL A 98 -11.83 -1.09 9.57
N THR A 99 -11.15 -2.22 9.50
CA THR A 99 -11.79 -3.53 9.34
C THR A 99 -12.57 -3.90 10.59
N LYS A 100 -13.69 -4.61 10.42
CA LYS A 100 -14.45 -5.16 11.54
C LYS A 100 -13.82 -6.43 12.08
N GLU A 101 -14.28 -6.87 13.24
CA GLU A 101 -13.87 -8.14 13.84
C GLU A 101 -14.03 -9.32 12.86
N GLY A 102 -13.07 -10.25 12.90
CA GLY A 102 -13.00 -11.38 11.97
C GLY A 102 -12.45 -11.08 10.56
N ILE A 103 -12.05 -9.82 10.30
CA ILE A 103 -11.45 -9.39 9.04
C ILE A 103 -10.02 -8.87 9.26
N SER A 104 -9.04 -9.58 8.71
CA SER A 104 -7.63 -9.18 8.77
C SER A 104 -7.33 -8.04 7.81
N SER A 105 -6.81 -6.91 8.33
CA SER A 105 -6.36 -5.79 7.48
C SER A 105 -5.27 -6.20 6.51
N SER A 106 -4.33 -7.06 6.93
CA SER A 106 -3.28 -7.59 6.04
C SER A 106 -3.86 -8.41 4.89
N TYR A 107 -4.90 -9.22 5.16
CA TYR A 107 -5.61 -9.95 4.12
C TYR A 107 -6.32 -9.01 3.15
N VAL A 108 -7.02 -8.00 3.66
CA VAL A 108 -7.70 -6.98 2.84
C VAL A 108 -6.70 -6.21 1.97
N LEU A 109 -5.53 -5.86 2.50
CA LEU A 109 -4.45 -5.25 1.72
C LEU A 109 -4.09 -6.11 0.50
N GLN A 110 -3.86 -7.41 0.69
CA GLN A 110 -3.51 -8.33 -0.42
C GLN A 110 -4.64 -8.44 -1.45
N VAL A 111 -5.88 -8.55 -0.98
CA VAL A 111 -7.05 -8.57 -1.87
C VAL A 111 -7.16 -7.28 -2.68
N LEU A 112 -7.06 -6.11 -2.05
CA LEU A 112 -7.15 -4.83 -2.75
C LEU A 112 -6.00 -4.61 -3.73
N LYS A 113 -4.79 -5.09 -3.42
CA LYS A 113 -3.67 -5.10 -4.37
C LYS A 113 -4.00 -5.95 -5.61
N SER A 114 -4.50 -7.16 -5.40
CA SER A 114 -4.88 -8.07 -6.49
C SER A 114 -6.03 -7.54 -7.33
N TYR A 115 -7.01 -6.92 -6.70
CA TYR A 115 -8.20 -6.36 -7.37
C TYR A 115 -7.99 -4.95 -7.93
N GLY A 116 -6.82 -4.36 -7.76
CA GLY A 116 -6.57 -2.95 -8.07
C GLY A 116 -6.96 -2.55 -9.49
N GLU A 117 -6.54 -3.31 -10.51
CA GLU A 117 -6.90 -3.06 -11.91
C GLU A 117 -8.41 -3.22 -12.17
N TYR A 118 -9.01 -4.25 -11.59
CA TYR A 118 -10.45 -4.49 -11.69
C TYR A 118 -11.26 -3.34 -11.07
N ILE A 119 -10.87 -2.88 -9.87
CA ILE A 119 -11.50 -1.75 -9.18
C ILE A 119 -11.38 -0.50 -10.06
N ARG A 120 -10.17 -0.18 -10.51
CA ARG A 120 -9.88 0.99 -11.34
C ARG A 120 -10.72 0.99 -12.62
N ALA A 121 -10.74 -0.11 -13.36
CA ALA A 121 -11.47 -0.23 -14.62
C ALA A 121 -12.99 -0.04 -14.44
N ARG A 122 -13.56 -0.57 -13.34
CA ARG A 122 -15.01 -0.55 -13.11
C ARG A 122 -15.54 0.71 -12.44
N THR A 123 -14.68 1.43 -11.74
CA THR A 123 -15.10 2.56 -10.90
C THR A 123 -14.55 3.90 -11.34
N LYS A 124 -13.78 3.94 -12.45
CA LYS A 124 -13.26 5.18 -13.01
C LYS A 124 -14.39 6.14 -13.37
N LYS A 125 -14.33 7.36 -12.83
CA LYS A 125 -15.25 8.43 -13.15
C LYS A 125 -14.86 9.06 -14.49
N GLN A 126 -15.84 9.27 -15.37
CA GLN A 126 -15.60 9.95 -16.63
C GLN A 126 -15.72 11.48 -16.47
N GLY A 127 -14.90 12.23 -17.24
CA GLY A 127 -15.07 13.67 -17.40
C GLY A 127 -14.51 14.52 -16.25
N GLY A 128 -13.32 14.28 -15.78
CA GLY A 128 -12.62 15.12 -14.79
C GLY A 128 -11.22 15.51 -15.23
N THR A 129 -10.71 16.65 -14.72
CA THR A 129 -9.31 17.10 -14.96
C THR A 129 -8.29 16.18 -14.28
N VAL A 130 -8.70 15.51 -13.21
CA VAL A 130 -7.89 14.54 -12.45
C VAL A 130 -8.63 13.22 -12.36
N ASP A 131 -7.92 12.11 -12.62
CA ASP A 131 -8.51 10.78 -12.50
C ASP A 131 -9.09 10.55 -11.10
N SER A 132 -10.32 10.07 -11.07
CA SER A 132 -11.04 9.78 -9.82
C SER A 132 -11.88 8.52 -9.96
N LEU A 133 -12.16 7.90 -8.83
CA LEU A 133 -12.96 6.68 -8.74
C LEU A 133 -14.31 6.99 -8.05
N GLU A 134 -15.36 6.33 -8.50
CA GLU A 134 -16.69 6.41 -7.89
C GLU A 134 -16.70 5.53 -6.62
N PHE A 135 -16.50 6.15 -5.48
CA PHE A 135 -16.36 5.44 -4.20
C PHE A 135 -17.58 4.53 -3.88
N PRO A 136 -18.83 4.93 -4.12
CA PRO A 136 -19.98 4.02 -3.94
C PRO A 136 -19.86 2.73 -4.77
N LYS A 137 -19.34 2.80 -5.99
CA LYS A 137 -19.11 1.61 -6.82
C LYS A 137 -17.99 0.72 -6.25
N ILE A 138 -16.98 1.31 -5.61
CA ILE A 138 -15.94 0.53 -4.90
C ILE A 138 -16.57 -0.26 -3.77
N LEU A 139 -17.46 0.36 -2.98
CA LEU A 139 -18.15 -0.30 -1.86
C LEU A 139 -19.01 -1.49 -2.29
N ASP A 140 -19.54 -1.45 -3.51
CA ASP A 140 -20.38 -2.52 -4.07
C ASP A 140 -19.58 -3.73 -4.61
N ILE A 141 -18.27 -3.61 -4.76
CA ILE A 141 -17.44 -4.71 -5.25
C ILE A 141 -17.43 -5.84 -4.23
N ALA A 142 -17.75 -7.04 -4.70
CA ALA A 142 -17.69 -8.26 -3.89
C ALA A 142 -16.26 -8.83 -3.88
N ILE A 143 -15.79 -9.18 -2.70
CA ILE A 143 -14.51 -9.84 -2.48
C ILE A 143 -14.70 -11.16 -1.70
N PRO A 144 -13.81 -12.15 -1.88
CA PRO A 144 -13.81 -13.33 -1.03
C PRO A 144 -13.39 -12.95 0.39
N VAL A 145 -14.10 -13.47 1.39
CA VAL A 145 -13.75 -13.29 2.81
C VAL A 145 -13.93 -14.64 3.50
N PRO A 146 -12.90 -15.50 3.47
CA PRO A 146 -12.92 -16.77 4.17
C PRO A 146 -12.83 -16.59 5.70
N PRO A 147 -12.95 -17.65 6.51
CA PRO A 147 -12.68 -17.60 7.95
C PRO A 147 -11.30 -17.01 8.27
N LEU A 148 -11.16 -16.41 9.46
CA LEU A 148 -9.97 -15.62 9.84
C LEU A 148 -8.66 -16.45 9.81
N ASP A 149 -8.72 -17.70 10.20
CA ASP A 149 -7.59 -18.65 10.13
C ASP A 149 -7.09 -18.85 8.69
N VAL A 150 -8.02 -18.95 7.74
CA VAL A 150 -7.69 -19.05 6.30
C VAL A 150 -7.12 -17.74 5.78
N GLN A 151 -7.68 -16.57 6.19
CA GLN A 151 -7.13 -15.26 5.83
C GLN A 151 -5.66 -15.16 6.29
N ASN A 152 -5.37 -15.49 7.55
CA ASN A 152 -4.03 -15.45 8.12
C ASN A 152 -3.07 -16.44 7.42
N ARG A 153 -3.56 -17.63 7.07
CA ARG A 153 -2.77 -18.60 6.30
C ARG A 153 -2.37 -18.05 4.92
N ILE A 154 -3.30 -17.41 4.22
CA ILE A 154 -3.04 -16.78 2.91
C ILE A 154 -1.99 -15.69 3.05
N VAL A 155 -2.12 -14.77 4.02
CA VAL A 155 -1.14 -13.71 4.28
C VAL A 155 0.25 -14.30 4.55
N ASN A 156 0.35 -15.28 5.44
CA ASN A 156 1.62 -15.91 5.77
C ASN A 156 2.31 -16.57 4.55
N ILE A 157 1.53 -17.13 3.63
CA ILE A 157 2.08 -17.71 2.39
C ILE A 157 2.61 -16.58 1.50
N LEU A 158 1.82 -15.52 1.28
CA LEU A 158 2.22 -14.39 0.43
C LEU A 158 3.45 -13.66 0.98
N ASP A 159 3.53 -13.44 2.29
CA ASP A 159 4.69 -12.82 2.94
C ASP A 159 5.97 -13.65 2.79
N ARG A 160 5.85 -15.00 2.79
CA ARG A 160 7.00 -15.89 2.50
C ARG A 160 7.45 -15.76 1.06
N PHE A 161 6.53 -15.67 0.10
CA PHE A 161 6.87 -15.45 -1.30
C PHE A 161 7.54 -14.09 -1.51
N ASP A 162 7.00 -13.04 -0.92
CA ASP A 162 7.60 -11.69 -1.00
C ASP A 162 9.04 -11.68 -0.46
N LYS A 163 9.29 -12.36 0.67
CA LYS A 163 10.65 -12.51 1.21
C LYS A 163 11.56 -13.27 0.24
N LEU A 164 11.12 -14.42 -0.27
CA LEU A 164 11.90 -15.21 -1.22
C LEU A 164 12.24 -14.42 -2.50
N CYS A 165 11.27 -13.67 -3.05
CA CYS A 165 11.51 -12.84 -4.22
C CYS A 165 12.55 -11.74 -3.95
N ASN A 166 12.49 -11.10 -2.79
CA ASN A 166 13.45 -10.08 -2.38
C ASN A 166 14.84 -10.68 -2.13
N ASP A 167 14.93 -11.85 -1.51
CA ASP A 167 16.20 -12.56 -1.29
C ASP A 167 16.83 -13.01 -2.62
N ILE A 168 16.03 -13.52 -3.56
CA ILE A 168 16.49 -13.89 -4.91
C ILE A 168 17.00 -12.65 -5.66
N SER A 169 16.28 -11.51 -5.60
CA SER A 169 16.70 -10.28 -6.27
C SER A 169 17.98 -9.68 -5.71
N SER A 170 18.28 -9.92 -4.43
CA SER A 170 19.53 -9.49 -3.79
C SER A 170 20.68 -10.49 -3.93
N GLY A 171 20.39 -11.80 -3.97
CA GLY A 171 21.36 -12.90 -4.06
C GLY A 171 21.77 -13.27 -5.48
N LEU A 172 20.88 -13.11 -6.48
CA LEU A 172 21.14 -13.51 -7.85
C LEU A 172 22.40 -12.91 -8.49
N PRO A 173 22.71 -11.60 -8.33
CA PRO A 173 23.96 -11.02 -8.86
C PRO A 173 25.22 -11.66 -8.26
N ALA A 174 25.20 -11.97 -6.96
CA ALA A 174 26.31 -12.63 -6.28
C ALA A 174 26.49 -14.07 -6.75
N GLU A 175 25.38 -14.82 -6.93
CA GLU A 175 25.37 -16.19 -7.47
C GLU A 175 25.92 -16.22 -8.90
N ILE A 176 25.45 -15.33 -9.79
CA ILE A 176 25.94 -15.22 -11.18
C ILE A 176 27.45 -14.96 -11.18
N THR A 177 27.94 -14.04 -10.37
CA THR A 177 29.37 -13.74 -10.27
C THR A 177 30.18 -14.94 -9.77
N ALA A 178 29.66 -15.68 -8.78
CA ALA A 178 30.31 -16.89 -8.28
C ALA A 178 30.37 -17.99 -9.34
N ARG A 179 29.29 -18.22 -10.07
CA ARG A 179 29.22 -19.20 -11.17
C ARG A 179 30.14 -18.83 -12.32
N GLN A 180 30.26 -17.55 -12.66
CA GLN A 180 31.16 -17.08 -13.70
C GLN A 180 32.64 -17.34 -13.34
N LYS A 181 33.03 -17.03 -12.09
CA LYS A 181 34.38 -17.38 -11.58
C LYS A 181 34.66 -18.88 -11.58
N GLN A 182 33.67 -19.68 -11.20
CA GLN A 182 33.77 -21.13 -11.22
C GLN A 182 33.94 -21.66 -12.66
N TYR A 183 33.17 -21.13 -13.61
CA TYR A 183 33.31 -21.44 -15.03
C TYR A 183 34.71 -21.10 -15.56
N GLU A 184 35.21 -19.90 -15.30
CA GLU A 184 36.54 -19.45 -15.72
C GLU A 184 37.64 -20.36 -15.16
N TYR A 185 37.57 -20.69 -13.88
CA TYR A 185 38.51 -21.62 -13.24
C TYR A 185 38.56 -22.99 -13.91
N TYR A 186 37.40 -23.62 -14.14
CA TYR A 186 37.37 -24.94 -14.79
C TYR A 186 37.73 -24.87 -16.26
N ARG A 187 37.34 -23.84 -16.99
CA ARG A 187 37.75 -23.63 -18.37
C ARG A 187 39.27 -23.57 -18.47
N ASP A 188 39.89 -22.74 -17.67
CA ASP A 188 41.35 -22.56 -17.71
C ASP A 188 42.05 -23.90 -17.34
N LYS A 189 41.56 -24.60 -16.33
CA LYS A 189 42.13 -25.90 -15.94
C LYS A 189 41.98 -26.96 -17.03
N LEU A 190 40.88 -26.95 -17.77
CA LEU A 190 40.62 -27.92 -18.87
C LEU A 190 41.44 -27.59 -20.14
N LEU A 191 41.77 -26.30 -20.35
CA LEU A 191 42.50 -25.84 -21.52
C LEU A 191 44.02 -25.73 -21.27
N THR A 192 44.51 -25.91 -20.04
CA THR A 192 45.92 -25.95 -19.72
C THR A 192 46.41 -27.39 -19.96
N PHE A 193 46.94 -27.64 -21.15
CA PHE A 193 47.60 -28.90 -21.48
C PHE A 193 49.04 -28.83 -20.97
N GLU A 194 49.39 -29.70 -20.02
CA GLU A 194 50.81 -29.99 -19.78
C GLU A 194 51.30 -30.96 -20.90
N GLU A 195 52.35 -30.51 -21.61
CA GLU A 195 53.05 -31.43 -22.53
C GLU A 195 53.67 -32.56 -21.69
N LEU A 196 53.34 -33.84 -22.08
CA LEU A 196 53.88 -35.04 -21.48
C LEU A 196 55.32 -35.27 -21.94
#